data_73b7c242d5f08153af0ba48b58feb66b
#
_entry.id   73b7c242d5f08153af0ba48b58feb66b
#
_cell.length_a   1.000
_cell.length_b   1.000
_cell.length_c   1.000
_cell.angle_alpha   90.00
_cell.angle_beta   90.00
_cell.angle_gamma   90.00
#
_symmetry.space_group_name_H-M   'P 1'
#
loop_
_entity.id
_entity.type
_entity.pdbx_description
1 polymer ?
#
loop_
_entity_poly.entity_id
_entity_poly.type
_entity_poly.pdbx_seq_one_letter_code
_entity_poly.pdbx_strand_id
1 'polypeptide(L)'
;MSKIKVTFVETNCKKNGPIKQTLNIIRNMDKEVFEPSLVTVWPEDADNSMIDEYKKLGIPVLSANMSKKKSVLFGKKAVGQLLEQLQPDIVQGVGMPPYRMTLGYKRAIHFVTLRNYCYEDYPDYYGKIPGTVMAFLDLNLIKKRMAAGEPFVTCSESLTKMYRSRQNMEIPYIRNGVDVSQYTKRNCDEIDDVRRKLDLPLGKVIYVYSGGFIDRKNQREAITAFMAMKKNVDAVLLLLGDGTNFEALKDEFSKNTNILFRGKVSNVNEYL
;
A
#
# COMPACT_ATOMS: atom_id res chain seq x y z
N MET A 1 -17.21 -21.86 -19.58
CA MET A 1 -17.64 -21.51 -18.21
C MET A 1 -17.77 -19.98 -18.13
N SER A 2 -18.74 -19.45 -17.36
CA SER A 2 -18.78 -18.01 -17.08
C SER A 2 -17.53 -17.60 -16.28
N LYS A 3 -16.95 -16.43 -16.59
CA LYS A 3 -15.81 -15.90 -15.82
C LYS A 3 -16.23 -15.55 -14.39
N ILE A 4 -15.32 -15.67 -13.47
CA ILE A 4 -15.53 -15.26 -12.06
C ILE A 4 -15.38 -13.74 -11.97
N LYS A 5 -16.44 -13.06 -11.59
CA LYS A 5 -16.44 -11.60 -11.43
C LYS A 5 -15.84 -11.17 -10.10
N VAL A 6 -14.76 -10.40 -10.15
CA VAL A 6 -14.04 -9.93 -8.96
C VAL A 6 -14.06 -8.41 -8.91
N THR A 7 -14.69 -7.84 -7.90
CA THR A 7 -14.70 -6.39 -7.69
C THR A 7 -13.77 -6.00 -6.55
N PHE A 8 -12.80 -5.15 -6.86
CA PHE A 8 -11.95 -4.49 -5.86
C PHE A 8 -12.62 -3.20 -5.41
N VAL A 9 -12.68 -2.98 -4.09
CA VAL A 9 -13.25 -1.76 -3.52
C VAL A 9 -12.17 -1.02 -2.76
N GLU A 10 -11.89 0.20 -3.18
CA GLU A 10 -10.86 1.08 -2.62
C GLU A 10 -11.47 2.39 -2.12
N THR A 11 -10.82 3.05 -1.19
CA THR A 11 -11.27 4.40 -0.78
C THR A 11 -11.12 5.39 -1.93
N ASN A 12 -9.96 5.41 -2.58
CA ASN A 12 -9.63 6.10 -3.83
C ASN A 12 -8.31 5.51 -4.38
N CYS A 13 -7.93 5.87 -5.58
CA CYS A 13 -6.73 5.35 -6.24
C CYS A 13 -5.46 6.18 -5.94
N LYS A 14 -5.29 6.67 -4.73
CA LYS A 14 -4.11 7.44 -4.34
C LYS A 14 -2.81 6.64 -4.55
N LYS A 15 -1.75 7.29 -5.07
CA LYS A 15 -0.43 6.68 -5.33
C LYS A 15 0.22 6.21 -4.03
N ASN A 16 -0.03 4.95 -3.66
CA ASN A 16 0.54 4.30 -2.48
C ASN A 16 0.72 2.80 -2.72
N GLY A 17 1.39 2.11 -1.79
CA GLY A 17 1.70 0.68 -1.91
C GLY A 17 0.49 -0.23 -2.08
N PRO A 18 -0.55 -0.15 -1.24
CA PRO A 18 -1.77 -0.94 -1.38
C PRO A 18 -2.44 -0.81 -2.75
N ILE A 19 -2.62 0.42 -3.23
CA ILE A 19 -3.27 0.70 -4.52
C ILE A 19 -2.44 0.17 -5.69
N LYS A 20 -1.11 0.39 -5.66
CA LYS A 20 -0.18 -0.17 -6.65
C LYS A 20 -0.23 -1.72 -6.66
N GLN A 21 -0.35 -2.33 -5.48
CA GLN A 21 -0.47 -3.79 -5.39
C GLN A 21 -1.77 -4.30 -6.02
N THR A 22 -2.91 -3.66 -5.78
CA THR A 22 -4.19 -4.02 -6.40
C THR A 22 -4.12 -3.88 -7.92
N LEU A 23 -3.53 -2.78 -8.42
CA LEU A 23 -3.32 -2.58 -9.85
C LEU A 23 -2.48 -3.71 -10.46
N ASN A 24 -1.40 -4.12 -9.78
CA ASN A 24 -0.55 -5.22 -10.24
C ASN A 24 -1.30 -6.56 -10.24
N ILE A 25 -2.13 -6.84 -9.23
CA ILE A 25 -2.98 -8.03 -9.21
C ILE A 25 -3.90 -8.04 -10.42
N ILE A 26 -4.67 -6.97 -10.64
CA ILE A 26 -5.61 -6.88 -11.76
C ILE A 26 -4.90 -7.00 -13.12
N ARG A 27 -3.72 -6.40 -13.25
CA ARG A 27 -2.93 -6.46 -14.49
C ARG A 27 -2.49 -7.88 -14.83
N ASN A 28 -2.18 -8.69 -13.82
CA ASN A 28 -1.66 -10.03 -13.96
C ASN A 28 -2.71 -11.14 -13.72
N MET A 29 -3.99 -10.79 -13.51
CA MET A 29 -5.06 -11.77 -13.43
C MET A 29 -5.26 -12.46 -14.78
N ASP A 30 -5.49 -13.78 -14.73
CA ASP A 30 -5.91 -14.53 -15.91
C ASP A 30 -7.31 -14.09 -16.35
N LYS A 31 -7.37 -13.37 -17.43
CA LYS A 31 -8.60 -12.77 -17.99
C LYS A 31 -9.51 -13.78 -18.69
N GLU A 32 -9.04 -15.01 -18.92
CA GLU A 32 -9.90 -16.11 -19.37
C GLU A 32 -10.74 -16.69 -18.21
N VAL A 33 -10.23 -16.57 -16.98
CA VAL A 33 -10.88 -17.07 -15.77
C VAL A 33 -11.61 -15.96 -15.00
N PHE A 34 -11.03 -14.78 -14.91
CA PHE A 34 -11.51 -13.69 -14.08
C PHE A 34 -11.94 -12.45 -14.88
N GLU A 35 -13.00 -11.81 -14.39
CA GLU A 35 -13.50 -10.52 -14.88
C GLU A 35 -13.37 -9.46 -13.77
N PRO A 36 -12.24 -8.74 -13.72
CA PRO A 36 -12.00 -7.75 -12.68
C PRO A 36 -12.75 -6.44 -12.92
N SER A 37 -13.16 -5.79 -11.83
CA SER A 37 -13.71 -4.44 -11.81
C SER A 37 -13.26 -3.66 -10.59
N LEU A 38 -13.41 -2.34 -10.60
CA LEU A 38 -13.01 -1.46 -9.52
C LEU A 38 -14.16 -0.56 -9.08
N VAL A 39 -14.32 -0.42 -7.77
CA VAL A 39 -15.19 0.60 -7.16
C VAL A 39 -14.36 1.49 -6.25
N THR A 40 -14.45 2.82 -6.44
CA THR A 40 -13.88 3.81 -5.51
C THR A 40 -14.98 4.48 -4.69
N VAL A 41 -14.64 4.89 -3.47
CA VAL A 41 -15.61 5.47 -2.55
C VAL A 41 -15.50 6.99 -2.48
N TRP A 42 -14.27 7.51 -2.35
CA TRP A 42 -14.01 8.94 -2.21
C TRP A 42 -13.63 9.58 -3.54
N PRO A 43 -13.72 10.91 -3.64
CA PRO A 43 -13.17 11.62 -4.79
C PRO A 43 -11.68 11.31 -5.01
N GLU A 44 -11.28 11.27 -6.26
CA GLU A 44 -9.87 11.15 -6.62
C GLU A 44 -9.14 12.47 -6.38
N ASP A 45 -7.87 12.36 -6.05
CA ASP A 45 -6.93 13.48 -5.95
C ASP A 45 -6.28 13.65 -7.33
N ALA A 46 -6.55 14.75 -8.02
CA ALA A 46 -6.11 14.98 -9.39
C ALA A 46 -4.58 14.84 -9.58
N ASP A 47 -3.80 15.27 -8.57
CA ASP A 47 -2.33 15.25 -8.65
C ASP A 47 -1.73 13.95 -8.14
N ASN A 48 -2.50 13.13 -7.44
CA ASN A 48 -2.00 11.96 -6.74
C ASN A 48 -2.94 10.76 -6.86
N SER A 49 -3.41 10.45 -8.08
CA SER A 49 -4.25 9.30 -8.38
C SER A 49 -3.61 8.38 -9.41
N MET A 50 -3.92 7.09 -9.31
CA MET A 50 -3.61 6.05 -10.31
C MET A 50 -4.86 5.59 -11.06
N ILE A 51 -5.95 6.36 -11.02
CA ILE A 51 -7.23 5.96 -11.62
C ILE A 51 -7.11 5.73 -13.13
N ASP A 52 -6.27 6.51 -13.80
CA ASP A 52 -6.10 6.38 -15.25
C ASP A 52 -5.32 5.12 -15.64
N GLU A 53 -4.41 4.63 -14.78
CA GLU A 53 -3.76 3.34 -14.96
C GLU A 53 -4.77 2.18 -14.86
N TYR A 54 -5.74 2.27 -13.97
CA TYR A 54 -6.84 1.29 -13.88
C TYR A 54 -7.75 1.37 -15.12
N LYS A 55 -8.13 2.57 -15.58
CA LYS A 55 -8.94 2.74 -16.80
C LYS A 55 -8.27 2.17 -18.03
N LYS A 56 -6.94 2.33 -18.16
CA LYS A 56 -6.15 1.75 -19.26
C LYS A 56 -6.19 0.22 -19.33
N LEU A 57 -6.56 -0.46 -18.24
CA LEU A 57 -6.74 -1.91 -18.24
C LEU A 57 -8.05 -2.37 -18.92
N GLY A 58 -8.93 -1.43 -19.31
CA GLY A 58 -10.20 -1.72 -19.96
C GLY A 58 -11.23 -2.37 -19.05
N ILE A 59 -11.07 -2.27 -17.72
CA ILE A 59 -12.01 -2.84 -16.74
C ILE A 59 -13.10 -1.82 -16.36
N PRO A 60 -14.30 -2.27 -15.92
CA PRO A 60 -15.29 -1.37 -15.35
C PRO A 60 -14.75 -0.66 -14.10
N VAL A 61 -14.87 0.67 -14.07
CA VAL A 61 -14.50 1.51 -12.93
C VAL A 61 -15.69 2.36 -12.54
N LEU A 62 -16.24 2.13 -11.34
CA LEU A 62 -17.35 2.90 -10.79
C LEU A 62 -16.89 3.69 -9.57
N SER A 63 -17.55 4.82 -9.29
CA SER A 63 -17.23 5.63 -8.11
C SER A 63 -18.49 6.09 -7.38
N ALA A 64 -18.49 5.95 -6.05
CA ALA A 64 -19.53 6.56 -5.21
C ALA A 64 -19.30 8.06 -5.04
N ASN A 65 -18.11 8.55 -5.28
CA ASN A 65 -17.70 9.97 -5.22
C ASN A 65 -18.20 10.69 -3.96
N MET A 66 -18.07 10.05 -2.80
CA MET A 66 -18.58 10.54 -1.51
C MET A 66 -17.46 11.16 -0.69
N SER A 67 -17.75 12.25 0.04
CA SER A 67 -16.80 12.74 1.05
C SER A 67 -16.58 11.70 2.16
N LYS A 68 -15.40 11.75 2.80
CA LYS A 68 -15.05 10.84 3.91
C LYS A 68 -16.12 10.81 5.01
N LYS A 69 -16.65 11.98 5.41
CA LYS A 69 -17.71 12.09 6.44
C LYS A 69 -19.01 11.40 6.00
N LYS A 70 -19.46 11.65 4.79
CA LYS A 70 -20.67 11.00 4.25
C LYS A 70 -20.48 9.49 4.10
N SER A 71 -19.30 9.02 3.71
CA SER A 71 -19.04 7.60 3.51
C SER A 71 -19.11 6.77 4.81
N VAL A 72 -18.87 7.38 5.98
CA VAL A 72 -19.04 6.69 7.27
C VAL A 72 -20.51 6.29 7.49
N LEU A 73 -21.45 7.15 7.12
CA LEU A 73 -22.90 6.91 7.34
C LEU A 73 -23.54 6.17 6.15
N PHE A 74 -23.21 6.55 4.94
CA PHE A 74 -23.91 6.11 3.73
C PHE A 74 -23.06 5.23 2.80
N GLY A 75 -21.76 5.05 3.09
CA GLY A 75 -20.84 4.31 2.22
C GLY A 75 -21.27 2.86 1.98
N LYS A 76 -21.77 2.19 3.01
CA LYS A 76 -22.29 0.81 2.90
C LYS A 76 -23.43 0.69 1.89
N LYS A 77 -24.39 1.66 1.90
CA LYS A 77 -25.51 1.70 0.97
C LYS A 77 -25.03 2.02 -0.45
N ALA A 78 -24.21 3.06 -0.59
CA ALA A 78 -23.73 3.51 -1.90
C ALA A 78 -22.85 2.46 -2.59
N VAL A 79 -21.89 1.87 -1.88
CA VAL A 79 -21.05 0.77 -2.41
C VAL A 79 -21.92 -0.44 -2.74
N GLY A 80 -22.89 -0.80 -1.87
CA GLY A 80 -23.83 -1.87 -2.15
C GLY A 80 -24.60 -1.69 -3.46
N GLN A 81 -25.06 -0.47 -3.76
CA GLN A 81 -25.74 -0.16 -5.02
C GLN A 81 -24.85 -0.30 -6.26
N LEU A 82 -23.56 0.08 -6.14
CA LEU A 82 -22.59 -0.11 -7.23
C LEU A 82 -22.25 -1.60 -7.44
N LEU A 83 -22.18 -2.37 -6.36
CA LEU A 83 -21.97 -3.81 -6.43
C LEU A 83 -23.17 -4.55 -7.02
N GLU A 84 -24.41 -4.08 -6.77
CA GLU A 84 -25.62 -4.63 -7.44
C GLU A 84 -25.58 -4.40 -8.96
N GLN A 85 -24.96 -3.34 -9.47
CA GLN A 85 -24.76 -3.12 -10.91
C GLN A 85 -23.74 -4.07 -11.51
N LEU A 86 -22.66 -4.34 -10.78
CA LEU A 86 -21.55 -5.18 -11.24
C LEU A 86 -21.79 -6.68 -11.03
N GLN A 87 -22.63 -7.05 -10.05
CA GLN A 87 -22.95 -8.43 -9.66
C GLN A 87 -21.72 -9.34 -9.52
N PRO A 88 -20.75 -8.97 -8.65
CA PRO A 88 -19.55 -9.75 -8.46
C PRO A 88 -19.82 -11.06 -7.70
N ASP A 89 -19.02 -12.09 -8.01
CA ASP A 89 -18.93 -13.33 -7.23
C ASP A 89 -18.04 -13.13 -6.01
N ILE A 90 -16.98 -12.33 -6.16
CA ILE A 90 -15.99 -12.02 -5.11
C ILE A 90 -15.85 -10.50 -4.97
N VAL A 91 -15.87 -10.00 -3.76
CA VAL A 91 -15.60 -8.59 -3.44
C VAL A 91 -14.40 -8.48 -2.51
N GLN A 92 -13.33 -7.86 -2.97
CA GLN A 92 -12.17 -7.57 -2.15
C GLN A 92 -12.17 -6.12 -1.68
N GLY A 93 -12.31 -5.89 -0.37
CA GLY A 93 -12.05 -4.59 0.25
C GLY A 93 -10.55 -4.35 0.39
N VAL A 94 -10.02 -3.27 -0.18
CA VAL A 94 -8.61 -2.91 -0.04
C VAL A 94 -8.39 -2.13 1.26
N GLY A 95 -8.20 -2.87 2.34
CA GLY A 95 -8.16 -2.37 3.72
C GLY A 95 -9.54 -2.37 4.40
N MET A 96 -9.54 -2.13 5.70
CA MET A 96 -10.73 -2.26 6.55
C MET A 96 -11.85 -1.24 6.26
N PRO A 97 -11.58 0.04 5.97
CA PRO A 97 -12.67 0.98 5.65
C PRO A 97 -13.48 0.58 4.41
N PRO A 98 -12.87 0.27 3.24
CA PRO A 98 -13.63 -0.25 2.09
C PRO A 98 -14.31 -1.59 2.39
N TYR A 99 -13.63 -2.52 3.06
CA TYR A 99 -14.21 -3.81 3.42
C TYR A 99 -15.53 -3.66 4.20
N ARG A 100 -15.57 -2.78 5.21
CA ARG A 100 -16.81 -2.51 5.95
C ARG A 100 -17.95 -2.01 5.07
N MET A 101 -17.62 -1.26 4.02
CA MET A 101 -18.63 -0.74 3.08
C MET A 101 -19.15 -1.82 2.13
N THR A 102 -18.32 -2.83 1.79
CA THR A 102 -18.78 -3.95 0.95
C THR A 102 -19.84 -4.81 1.61
N LEU A 103 -19.88 -4.87 2.93
CA LEU A 103 -20.82 -5.71 3.70
C LEU A 103 -22.32 -5.33 3.53
N GLY A 104 -22.61 -4.31 2.71
CA GLY A 104 -23.96 -4.00 2.22
C GLY A 104 -24.46 -4.95 1.15
N TYR A 105 -23.57 -5.54 0.38
CA TYR A 105 -23.85 -6.50 -0.68
C TYR A 105 -23.63 -7.92 -0.15
N LYS A 106 -24.66 -8.78 -0.19
CA LYS A 106 -24.66 -10.08 0.47
C LYS A 106 -24.50 -11.28 -0.49
N ARG A 107 -24.45 -11.03 -1.80
CA ARG A 107 -24.43 -12.08 -2.82
C ARG A 107 -23.04 -12.54 -3.22
N ALA A 108 -21.98 -11.88 -2.68
CA ALA A 108 -20.60 -12.19 -3.00
C ALA A 108 -19.86 -12.80 -1.81
N ILE A 109 -18.79 -13.51 -2.10
CA ILE A 109 -17.74 -13.85 -1.11
C ILE A 109 -16.95 -12.57 -0.81
N HIS A 110 -16.94 -12.15 0.46
CA HIS A 110 -16.14 -11.01 0.88
C HIS A 110 -14.73 -11.46 1.26
N PHE A 111 -13.76 -10.70 0.80
CA PHE A 111 -12.34 -10.96 1.01
C PHE A 111 -11.60 -9.68 1.41
N VAL A 112 -10.61 -9.79 2.27
CA VAL A 112 -9.73 -8.67 2.62
C VAL A 112 -8.31 -9.14 2.88
N THR A 113 -7.34 -8.36 2.38
CA THR A 113 -5.94 -8.53 2.74
C THR A 113 -5.60 -7.55 3.87
N LEU A 114 -5.29 -8.08 5.05
CA LEU A 114 -4.80 -7.31 6.18
C LEU A 114 -3.34 -6.92 5.93
N ARG A 115 -3.03 -5.62 5.99
CA ARG A 115 -1.71 -5.08 5.61
C ARG A 115 -0.90 -4.57 6.80
N ASN A 116 -1.55 -4.43 7.95
CA ASN A 116 -0.98 -3.94 9.19
C ASN A 116 -1.73 -4.52 10.39
N TYR A 117 -1.15 -4.36 11.56
CA TYR A 117 -1.80 -4.68 12.81
C TYR A 117 -2.50 -3.43 13.35
N CYS A 118 -3.81 -3.47 13.45
CA CYS A 118 -4.63 -2.28 13.70
C CYS A 118 -4.28 -1.55 15.02
N TYR A 119 -3.89 -2.26 16.06
CA TYR A 119 -3.48 -1.64 17.35
C TYR A 119 -2.13 -0.91 17.30
N GLU A 120 -1.30 -1.17 16.30
CA GLU A 120 -0.06 -0.41 16.08
C GLU A 120 -0.28 0.77 15.13
N ASP A 121 -1.11 0.58 14.10
CA ASP A 121 -1.24 1.54 13.01
C ASP A 121 -2.31 2.62 13.28
N TYR A 122 -3.45 2.23 13.87
CA TYR A 122 -4.55 3.18 14.05
C TYR A 122 -4.30 4.29 15.08
N PRO A 123 -3.61 4.03 16.22
CA PRO A 123 -3.26 5.11 17.14
C PRO A 123 -2.39 6.20 16.53
N ASP A 124 -1.51 5.85 15.57
CA ASP A 124 -0.66 6.80 14.86
C ASP A 124 -1.49 7.70 13.90
N TYR A 125 -2.54 7.13 13.27
CA TYR A 125 -3.37 7.87 12.31
C TYR A 125 -4.51 8.67 12.93
N TYR A 126 -5.12 8.14 13.99
CA TYR A 126 -6.37 8.67 14.53
C TYR A 126 -6.21 9.22 15.95
N GLY A 127 -5.01 9.13 16.54
CA GLY A 127 -4.73 9.41 17.94
C GLY A 127 -4.97 8.20 18.84
N LYS A 128 -4.33 8.21 20.02
CA LYS A 128 -4.26 7.03 20.91
C LYS A 128 -5.65 6.45 21.27
N ILE A 129 -6.56 7.29 21.76
CA ILE A 129 -7.87 6.80 22.23
C ILE A 129 -8.77 6.39 21.04
N PRO A 130 -9.07 7.25 20.06
CA PRO A 130 -9.96 6.87 18.96
C PRO A 130 -9.36 5.74 18.10
N GLY A 131 -8.04 5.72 17.89
CA GLY A 131 -7.36 4.65 17.16
C GLY A 131 -7.49 3.30 17.86
N THR A 132 -7.32 3.26 19.18
CA THR A 132 -7.50 2.02 19.96
C THR A 132 -8.94 1.51 19.91
N VAL A 133 -9.93 2.41 20.02
CA VAL A 133 -11.34 2.03 19.90
C VAL A 133 -11.65 1.49 18.49
N MET A 134 -11.16 2.14 17.44
CA MET A 134 -11.34 1.65 16.07
C MET A 134 -10.65 0.29 15.84
N ALA A 135 -9.45 0.10 16.39
CA ALA A 135 -8.74 -1.17 16.32
C ALA A 135 -9.52 -2.30 16.99
N PHE A 136 -10.10 -2.05 18.16
CA PHE A 136 -10.97 -2.99 18.86
C PHE A 136 -12.20 -3.36 18.03
N LEU A 137 -12.89 -2.37 17.44
CA LEU A 137 -14.06 -2.61 16.61
C LEU A 137 -13.72 -3.42 15.35
N ASP A 138 -12.64 -3.08 14.67
CA ASP A 138 -12.21 -3.81 13.47
C ASP A 138 -11.77 -5.24 13.81
N LEU A 139 -11.03 -5.43 14.88
CA LEU A 139 -10.61 -6.76 15.31
C LEU A 139 -11.82 -7.67 15.65
N ASN A 140 -12.81 -7.13 16.35
CA ASN A 140 -14.03 -7.88 16.65
C ASN A 140 -14.82 -8.19 15.36
N LEU A 141 -14.88 -7.27 14.42
CA LEU A 141 -15.47 -7.53 13.11
C LEU A 141 -14.75 -8.66 12.37
N ILE A 142 -13.41 -8.62 12.31
CA ILE A 142 -12.60 -9.67 11.69
C ILE A 142 -12.89 -11.01 12.36
N LYS A 143 -12.83 -11.11 13.69
CA LYS A 143 -13.12 -12.36 14.44
C LYS A 143 -14.51 -12.90 14.11
N LYS A 144 -15.53 -12.03 14.13
CA LYS A 144 -16.91 -12.40 13.83
C LYS A 144 -17.07 -12.93 12.41
N ARG A 145 -16.42 -12.29 11.43
CA ARG A 145 -16.54 -12.66 10.02
C ARG A 145 -15.75 -13.95 9.70
N MET A 146 -14.57 -14.11 10.29
CA MET A 146 -13.81 -15.35 10.20
C MET A 146 -14.59 -16.54 10.79
N ALA A 147 -15.24 -16.34 11.94
CA ALA A 147 -16.11 -17.37 12.53
C ALA A 147 -17.33 -17.70 11.64
N ALA A 148 -17.75 -16.77 10.77
CA ALA A 148 -18.78 -17.01 9.76
C ALA A 148 -18.23 -17.60 8.45
N GLY A 149 -16.95 -17.99 8.39
CA GLY A 149 -16.32 -18.64 7.24
C GLY A 149 -15.80 -17.67 6.16
N GLU A 150 -15.77 -16.35 6.42
CA GLU A 150 -15.18 -15.43 5.44
C GLU A 150 -13.65 -15.53 5.40
N PRO A 151 -13.06 -15.53 4.19
CA PRO A 151 -11.62 -15.61 4.03
C PRO A 151 -10.93 -14.28 4.36
N PHE A 152 -9.88 -14.37 5.15
CA PHE A 152 -8.95 -13.28 5.44
C PHE A 152 -7.54 -13.75 5.15
N VAL A 153 -6.69 -12.87 4.64
CA VAL A 153 -5.25 -13.12 4.51
C VAL A 153 -4.48 -11.93 5.04
N THR A 154 -3.24 -12.18 5.46
CA THR A 154 -2.28 -11.11 5.74
C THR A 154 -1.32 -10.94 4.56
N CYS A 155 -0.65 -9.80 4.47
CA CYS A 155 0.33 -9.56 3.41
C CYS A 155 1.74 -10.09 3.72
N SER A 156 1.97 -10.66 4.90
CA SER A 156 3.28 -11.19 5.30
C SER A 156 3.20 -12.21 6.43
N GLU A 157 4.18 -13.08 6.48
CA GLU A 157 4.33 -14.08 7.54
C GLU A 157 4.47 -13.43 8.93
N SER A 158 5.21 -12.32 9.03
CA SER A 158 5.37 -11.59 10.30
C SER A 158 4.04 -11.07 10.83
N LEU A 159 3.18 -10.57 9.96
CA LEU A 159 1.85 -10.10 10.35
C LEU A 159 0.94 -11.26 10.79
N THR A 160 1.00 -12.40 10.11
CA THR A 160 0.30 -13.64 10.54
C THR A 160 0.77 -14.06 11.94
N LYS A 161 2.08 -14.10 12.18
CA LYS A 161 2.64 -14.42 13.51
C LYS A 161 2.16 -13.43 14.59
N MET A 162 2.03 -12.16 14.25
CA MET A 162 1.53 -11.12 15.17
C MET A 162 0.05 -11.34 15.50
N TYR A 163 -0.82 -11.64 14.54
CA TYR A 163 -2.23 -11.96 14.79
C TYR A 163 -2.36 -13.26 15.61
N ARG A 164 -1.54 -14.28 15.32
CA ARG A 164 -1.51 -15.51 16.12
C ARG A 164 -1.10 -15.24 17.56
N SER A 165 0.03 -14.59 17.80
CA SER A 165 0.57 -14.39 19.15
C SER A 165 -0.28 -13.44 20.00
N ARG A 166 -0.83 -12.38 19.41
CA ARG A 166 -1.54 -11.33 20.17
C ARG A 166 -3.05 -11.53 20.22
N GLN A 167 -3.63 -12.28 19.29
CA GLN A 167 -5.08 -12.40 19.13
C GLN A 167 -5.58 -13.84 19.09
N ASN A 168 -4.67 -14.81 19.12
CA ASN A 168 -4.97 -16.24 18.91
C ASN A 168 -5.79 -16.48 17.61
N MET A 169 -5.38 -15.82 16.52
CA MET A 169 -6.03 -15.90 15.21
C MET A 169 -5.10 -16.52 14.19
N GLU A 170 -5.55 -17.61 13.56
CA GLU A 170 -4.85 -18.26 12.47
C GLU A 170 -5.32 -17.67 11.14
N ILE A 171 -4.54 -16.75 10.59
CA ILE A 171 -4.82 -16.10 9.31
C ILE A 171 -3.68 -16.46 8.35
N PRO A 172 -3.94 -17.10 7.21
CA PRO A 172 -2.91 -17.38 6.22
C PRO A 172 -2.33 -16.08 5.65
N TYR A 173 -1.13 -16.15 5.07
CA TYR A 173 -0.54 -15.00 4.38
C TYR A 173 -0.35 -15.26 2.89
N ILE A 174 -0.48 -14.18 2.12
CA ILE A 174 -0.10 -14.11 0.70
C ILE A 174 0.81 -12.88 0.57
N ARG A 175 2.08 -13.11 0.21
CA ARG A 175 3.04 -12.02 0.03
C ARG A 175 2.64 -11.12 -1.13
N ASN A 176 2.93 -9.82 -1.00
CA ASN A 176 2.76 -8.89 -2.10
C ASN A 176 3.67 -9.28 -3.27
N GLY A 177 3.11 -9.33 -4.48
CA GLY A 177 3.87 -9.54 -5.69
C GLY A 177 4.61 -8.27 -6.14
N VAL A 178 5.70 -8.47 -6.87
CA VAL A 178 6.48 -7.40 -7.51
C VAL A 178 6.62 -7.74 -8.99
N ASP A 179 6.43 -6.76 -9.85
CA ASP A 179 6.72 -6.89 -11.27
C ASP A 179 8.25 -6.85 -11.46
N VAL A 180 8.85 -8.03 -11.54
CA VAL A 180 10.30 -8.19 -11.64
C VAL A 180 10.86 -7.64 -12.95
N SER A 181 10.05 -7.47 -13.99
CA SER A 181 10.50 -6.89 -15.27
C SER A 181 10.93 -5.43 -15.14
N GLN A 182 10.47 -4.75 -14.07
CA GLN A 182 10.86 -3.37 -13.77
C GLN A 182 12.20 -3.26 -13.03
N TYR A 183 12.78 -4.39 -12.62
CA TYR A 183 14.01 -4.46 -11.80
C TYR A 183 15.01 -5.38 -12.48
N THR A 184 15.64 -4.89 -13.54
CA THR A 184 16.68 -5.64 -14.26
C THR A 184 18.05 -5.39 -13.67
N LYS A 185 18.86 -6.46 -13.55
CA LYS A 185 20.26 -6.30 -13.18
C LYS A 185 21.00 -5.62 -14.32
N ARG A 186 21.71 -4.54 -14.03
CA ARG A 186 22.52 -3.76 -14.98
C ARG A 186 23.99 -4.18 -14.90
N ASN A 187 24.71 -4.06 -16.00
CA ASN A 187 26.17 -4.15 -16.00
C ASN A 187 26.80 -2.83 -15.48
N CYS A 188 28.13 -2.80 -15.32
CA CYS A 188 28.82 -1.64 -14.72
C CYS A 188 28.64 -0.36 -15.53
N ASP A 189 28.71 -0.45 -16.88
CA ASP A 189 28.60 0.72 -17.75
C ASP A 189 27.17 1.30 -17.71
N GLU A 190 26.16 0.44 -17.75
CA GLU A 190 24.75 0.83 -17.59
C GLU A 190 24.47 1.46 -16.20
N ILE A 191 25.13 0.98 -15.15
CA ILE A 191 25.02 1.57 -13.80
C ILE A 191 25.58 2.98 -13.79
N ASP A 192 26.76 3.20 -14.40
CA ASP A 192 27.39 4.51 -14.44
C ASP A 192 26.58 5.50 -15.28
N ASP A 193 25.99 5.07 -16.38
CA ASP A 193 25.10 5.90 -17.20
C ASP A 193 23.84 6.31 -16.42
N VAL A 194 23.22 5.39 -15.71
CA VAL A 194 22.07 5.70 -14.84
C VAL A 194 22.48 6.65 -13.71
N ARG A 195 23.64 6.43 -13.08
CA ARG A 195 24.15 7.33 -12.04
C ARG A 195 24.39 8.74 -12.57
N ARG A 196 24.98 8.91 -13.76
CA ARG A 196 25.13 10.21 -14.41
C ARG A 196 23.76 10.87 -14.67
N LYS A 197 22.81 10.12 -15.24
CA LYS A 197 21.44 10.60 -15.50
C LYS A 197 20.73 11.09 -14.23
N LEU A 198 20.95 10.40 -13.11
CA LEU A 198 20.30 10.69 -11.82
C LEU A 198 21.14 11.63 -10.93
N ASP A 199 22.25 12.16 -11.41
CA ASP A 199 23.19 12.97 -10.64
C ASP A 199 23.60 12.27 -9.34
N LEU A 200 24.06 11.01 -9.46
CA LEU A 200 24.55 10.18 -8.37
C LEU A 200 26.07 9.99 -8.47
N PRO A 201 26.77 9.84 -7.35
CA PRO A 201 28.22 9.69 -7.36
C PRO A 201 28.65 8.38 -8.02
N LEU A 202 29.68 8.48 -8.89
CA LEU A 202 30.35 7.32 -9.49
C LEU A 202 31.36 6.72 -8.50
N GLY A 203 31.61 5.42 -8.62
CA GLY A 203 32.62 4.71 -7.84
C GLY A 203 32.28 4.49 -6.36
N LYS A 204 31.19 5.06 -5.85
CA LYS A 204 30.77 4.89 -4.45
C LYS A 204 29.75 3.78 -4.28
N VAL A 205 29.72 3.18 -3.09
CA VAL A 205 28.61 2.33 -2.67
C VAL A 205 27.40 3.23 -2.33
N ILE A 206 26.24 2.95 -2.91
CA ILE A 206 25.03 3.69 -2.65
C ILE A 206 24.08 2.81 -1.82
N TYR A 207 23.84 3.20 -0.57
CA TYR A 207 22.78 2.65 0.25
C TYR A 207 21.49 3.42 -0.04
N VAL A 208 20.43 2.71 -0.43
CA VAL A 208 19.15 3.36 -0.78
C VAL A 208 18.12 3.07 0.31
N TYR A 209 17.48 4.12 0.82
CA TYR A 209 16.30 4.03 1.66
C TYR A 209 15.11 4.68 0.94
N SER A 210 14.09 3.90 0.60
CA SER A 210 12.89 4.40 -0.07
C SER A 210 11.66 4.22 0.81
N GLY A 211 10.93 5.33 1.09
CA GLY A 211 9.73 5.28 1.90
C GLY A 211 9.21 6.66 2.33
N GLY A 212 7.97 6.70 2.83
CA GLY A 212 7.42 7.93 3.41
C GLY A 212 8.18 8.34 4.68
N PHE A 213 8.46 9.63 4.82
CA PHE A 213 9.16 10.21 5.97
C PHE A 213 8.18 10.44 7.12
N ILE A 214 7.89 9.37 7.85
CA ILE A 214 7.01 9.33 9.04
C ILE A 214 7.71 8.55 10.15
N ASP A 215 7.35 8.79 11.41
CA ASP A 215 8.01 8.20 12.59
C ASP A 215 8.16 6.68 12.50
N ARG A 216 7.11 5.97 12.10
CA ARG A 216 7.11 4.51 11.95
C ARG A 216 8.15 3.98 10.95
N LYS A 217 8.62 4.79 10.01
CA LYS A 217 9.63 4.41 9.01
C LYS A 217 11.06 4.64 9.48
N ASN A 218 11.24 5.40 10.56
CA ASN A 218 12.49 5.52 11.32
C ASN A 218 13.74 5.86 10.48
N GLN A 219 13.62 6.81 9.54
CA GLN A 219 14.74 7.23 8.71
C GLN A 219 15.90 7.79 9.53
N ARG A 220 15.61 8.44 10.67
CA ARG A 220 16.64 8.96 11.58
C ARG A 220 17.61 7.86 12.04
N GLU A 221 17.10 6.70 12.42
CA GLU A 221 17.93 5.56 12.83
C GLU A 221 18.77 5.02 11.68
N ALA A 222 18.19 4.94 10.48
CA ALA A 222 18.93 4.55 9.28
C ALA A 222 20.09 5.52 8.97
N ILE A 223 19.85 6.85 9.10
CA ILE A 223 20.89 7.87 8.96
C ILE A 223 21.98 7.70 10.04
N THR A 224 21.56 7.55 11.29
CA THR A 224 22.49 7.38 12.42
C THR A 224 23.34 6.11 12.25
N ALA A 225 22.74 5.01 11.84
CA ALA A 225 23.44 3.76 11.57
C ALA A 225 24.44 3.92 10.42
N PHE A 226 24.07 4.61 9.33
CA PHE A 226 24.96 4.91 8.23
C PHE A 226 26.16 5.76 8.69
N MET A 227 25.93 6.79 9.49
CA MET A 227 26.99 7.64 10.04
C MET A 227 27.93 6.90 10.98
N ALA A 228 27.43 5.88 11.68
CA ALA A 228 28.22 5.03 12.58
C ALA A 228 29.04 3.97 11.85
N MET A 229 28.82 3.75 10.54
CA MET A 229 29.60 2.80 9.75
C MET A 229 31.08 3.18 9.74
N LYS A 230 31.96 2.13 9.76
CA LYS A 230 33.41 2.32 9.67
C LYS A 230 33.77 3.10 8.40
N LYS A 231 34.61 4.12 8.52
CA LYS A 231 35.02 5.04 7.44
C LYS A 231 35.77 4.40 6.25
N ASN A 232 35.93 3.08 6.23
CA ASN A 232 36.68 2.37 5.20
C ASN A 232 35.88 2.09 3.91
N VAL A 233 34.58 2.45 3.90
CA VAL A 233 33.74 2.29 2.72
C VAL A 233 33.41 3.68 2.17
N ASP A 234 33.85 3.96 0.94
CA ASP A 234 33.42 5.18 0.24
C ASP A 234 31.98 5.02 -0.22
N ALA A 235 31.06 5.52 0.60
CA ALA A 235 29.64 5.30 0.45
C ALA A 235 28.80 6.57 0.64
N VAL A 236 27.59 6.53 0.07
CA VAL A 236 26.56 7.54 0.31
C VAL A 236 25.24 6.86 0.72
N LEU A 237 24.45 7.54 1.52
CA LEU A 237 23.07 7.15 1.84
C LEU A 237 22.11 8.00 1.00
N LEU A 238 21.37 7.37 0.13
CA LEU A 238 20.35 7.99 -0.71
C LEU A 238 18.97 7.78 -0.09
N LEU A 239 18.27 8.86 0.20
CA LEU A 239 16.97 8.89 0.83
C LEU A 239 15.91 9.34 -0.17
N LEU A 240 14.99 8.41 -0.52
CA LEU A 240 13.91 8.62 -1.48
C LEU A 240 12.56 8.66 -0.75
N GLY A 241 11.78 9.70 -0.96
CA GLY A 241 10.45 9.84 -0.38
C GLY A 241 10.22 11.22 0.21
N ASP A 242 9.03 11.41 0.76
CA ASP A 242 8.58 12.66 1.36
C ASP A 242 7.65 12.37 2.54
N GLY A 243 7.39 13.33 3.39
CA GLY A 243 6.50 13.20 4.55
C GLY A 243 6.79 14.21 5.64
N THR A 244 6.12 14.06 6.77
CA THR A 244 6.14 15.04 7.88
C THR A 244 7.52 15.31 8.44
N ASN A 245 8.44 14.34 8.37
CA ASN A 245 9.77 14.43 8.95
C ASN A 245 10.86 14.78 7.91
N PHE A 246 10.50 15.00 6.64
CA PHE A 246 11.48 15.16 5.56
C PHE A 246 12.35 16.40 5.75
N GLU A 247 11.75 17.59 5.83
CA GLU A 247 12.50 18.84 5.94
C GLU A 247 13.30 18.91 7.25
N ALA A 248 12.72 18.47 8.37
CA ALA A 248 13.42 18.48 9.66
C ALA A 248 14.67 17.58 9.63
N LEU A 249 14.59 16.39 9.04
CA LEU A 249 15.75 15.50 8.91
C LEU A 249 16.77 16.04 7.91
N LYS A 250 16.32 16.61 6.79
CA LYS A 250 17.20 17.22 5.80
C LYS A 250 18.00 18.38 6.39
N ASP A 251 17.37 19.27 7.16
CA ASP A 251 18.03 20.38 7.83
C ASP A 251 19.03 19.91 8.88
N GLU A 252 18.63 18.96 9.72
CA GLU A 252 19.47 18.39 10.78
C GLU A 252 20.76 17.76 10.23
N PHE A 253 20.65 17.04 9.11
CA PHE A 253 21.77 16.33 8.50
C PHE A 253 22.39 17.05 7.28
N SER A 254 22.02 18.30 7.04
CA SER A 254 22.46 19.12 5.88
C SER A 254 23.98 19.26 5.72
N LYS A 255 24.75 19.18 6.81
CA LYS A 255 26.21 19.26 6.80
C LYS A 255 26.90 17.95 6.34
N ASN A 256 26.15 16.86 6.21
CA ASN A 256 26.70 15.55 5.83
C ASN A 256 26.58 15.34 4.33
N THR A 257 27.63 15.61 3.58
CA THR A 257 27.66 15.52 2.11
C THR A 257 27.44 14.09 1.57
N ASN A 258 27.59 13.07 2.43
CA ASN A 258 27.35 11.67 2.08
C ASN A 258 25.90 11.21 2.32
N ILE A 259 24.99 12.14 2.70
CA ILE A 259 23.57 11.86 2.86
C ILE A 259 22.80 12.67 1.82
N LEU A 260 22.16 11.98 0.88
CA LEU A 260 21.49 12.60 -0.26
C LEU A 260 19.97 12.51 -0.09
N PHE A 261 19.33 13.64 0.13
CA PHE A 261 17.87 13.75 0.19
C PHE A 261 17.33 14.11 -1.20
N ARG A 262 16.65 13.18 -1.87
CA ARG A 262 16.09 13.38 -3.24
C ARG A 262 14.60 13.68 -3.25
N GLY A 263 13.93 13.57 -2.12
CA GLY A 263 12.48 13.80 -2.08
C GLY A 263 11.69 12.66 -2.75
N LYS A 264 10.44 12.95 -3.08
CA LYS A 264 9.55 12.00 -3.73
C LYS A 264 9.91 11.85 -5.21
N VAL A 265 10.25 10.63 -5.64
CA VAL A 265 10.54 10.27 -7.03
C VAL A 265 9.48 9.31 -7.56
N SER A 266 9.22 9.33 -8.88
CA SER A 266 8.27 8.42 -9.54
C SER A 266 8.94 7.14 -10.08
N ASN A 267 10.25 7.20 -10.31
CA ASN A 267 11.08 6.18 -10.95
C ASN A 267 12.02 5.47 -9.96
N VAL A 268 11.49 5.05 -8.81
CA VAL A 268 12.28 4.38 -7.75
C VAL A 268 13.10 3.21 -8.27
N ASN A 269 12.57 2.47 -9.25
CA ASN A 269 13.24 1.34 -9.89
C ASN A 269 14.54 1.71 -10.63
N GLU A 270 14.73 2.97 -11.04
CA GLU A 270 16.00 3.42 -11.62
C GLU A 270 17.09 3.64 -10.56
N TYR A 271 16.69 3.87 -9.30
CA TYR A 271 17.60 4.08 -8.17
C TYR A 271 18.00 2.76 -7.47
N LEU A 272 17.29 1.67 -7.79
CA LEU A 272 17.52 0.32 -7.26
C LEU A 272 18.24 -0.57 -8.29
#